data_27b03bfb9fca1c5aa900199534459d4a
#
_entry.id   27b03bfb9fca1c5aa900199534459d4a
#
_cell.length_a   1.000
_cell.length_b   1.000
_cell.length_c   1.000
_cell.angle_alpha   90.00
_cell.angle_beta   90.00
_cell.angle_gamma   90.00
#
_symmetry.space_group_name_H-M   'P 1'
#
loop_
_entity.id
_entity.type
_entity.pdbx_description
1 polymer ?
#
loop_
_entity_poly.entity_id
_entity_poly.type
_entity_poly.pdbx_seq_one_letter_code
_entity_poly.pdbx_strand_id
1 'polypeptide(L)'
;MNDKVIVVDCDGVLLNWEYAFDCWMNELGLYKLPGTKSEYHSDSRYGITTDKGRALVKEFNESAAIGFLPALRDATYYVKLLHEKHGYVFDVVTSLSKSKYAAKLRERNLAKIFGKSVFRNIKCLPTGANKD
;
A
#
# COMPACT_ATOMS: atom_id res chain seq x y z
N MET A 1 -3.75 -30.38 -0.29
CA MET A 1 -3.94 -29.11 -1.03
C MET A 1 -4.68 -28.13 -0.15
N ASN A 2 -4.16 -26.94 -0.04
CA ASN A 2 -4.80 -25.90 0.79
C ASN A 2 -5.65 -24.99 -0.09
N ASP A 3 -6.99 -25.08 0.07
CA ASP A 3 -7.93 -24.25 -0.68
C ASP A 3 -8.22 -22.92 0.03
N LYS A 4 -7.61 -22.69 1.18
CA LYS A 4 -7.85 -21.50 1.99
C LYS A 4 -6.92 -20.37 1.55
N VAL A 5 -7.30 -19.70 0.47
CA VAL A 5 -6.56 -18.58 -0.08
C VAL A 5 -7.46 -17.34 -0.13
N ILE A 6 -6.93 -16.23 0.38
CA ILE A 6 -7.63 -14.94 0.31
C ILE A 6 -6.85 -14.04 -0.61
N VAL A 7 -7.51 -13.51 -1.64
CA VAL A 7 -6.92 -12.54 -2.56
C VAL A 7 -7.23 -11.14 -2.05
N VAL A 8 -6.19 -10.34 -1.83
CA VAL A 8 -6.35 -9.00 -1.27
C VAL A 8 -5.51 -7.97 -2.03
N ASP A 9 -5.93 -6.72 -1.95
CA ASP A 9 -5.10 -5.59 -2.34
C ASP A 9 -4.12 -5.27 -1.19
N CYS A 10 -3.13 -4.47 -1.46
CA CYS A 10 -2.15 -4.05 -0.47
C CYS A 10 -2.50 -2.70 0.15
N ASP A 11 -2.52 -1.65 -0.67
CA ASP A 11 -2.74 -0.29 -0.18
C ASP A 11 -4.18 -0.07 0.23
N GLY A 12 -4.38 0.44 1.45
CA GLY A 12 -5.71 0.65 1.98
C GLY A 12 -6.39 -0.60 2.52
N VAL A 13 -5.73 -1.76 2.44
CA VAL A 13 -6.23 -3.03 2.97
C VAL A 13 -5.26 -3.61 3.99
N LEU A 14 -4.02 -3.84 3.59
CA LEU A 14 -2.98 -4.36 4.47
C LEU A 14 -2.07 -3.27 5.01
N LEU A 15 -1.70 -2.32 4.17
CA LEU A 15 -0.79 -1.24 4.49
C LEU A 15 -1.48 0.11 4.40
N ASN A 16 -1.10 1.01 5.28
CA ASN A 16 -1.66 2.37 5.33
C ASN A 16 -0.84 3.32 4.45
N TRP A 17 -1.03 3.20 3.15
CA TRP A 17 -0.36 4.03 2.15
C TRP A 17 -0.67 5.52 2.35
N GLU A 18 -1.95 5.83 2.61
CA GLU A 18 -2.40 7.22 2.73
C GLU A 18 -1.70 7.95 3.88
N TYR A 19 -1.61 7.32 5.04
CA TYR A 19 -0.92 7.90 6.18
C TYR A 19 0.57 8.13 5.87
N ALA A 20 1.22 7.14 5.27
CA ALA A 20 2.63 7.24 4.92
C ALA A 20 2.87 8.35 3.89
N PHE A 21 1.99 8.45 2.90
CA PHE A 21 2.07 9.52 1.91
C PHE A 21 1.90 10.90 2.56
N ASP A 22 0.95 11.05 3.48
CA ASP A 22 0.75 12.30 4.20
C ASP A 22 2.00 12.69 5.01
N CYS A 23 2.62 11.73 5.68
CA CYS A 23 3.87 11.99 6.41
C CYS A 23 4.99 12.44 5.46
N TRP A 24 5.10 11.79 4.31
CA TRP A 24 6.09 12.14 3.30
C TRP A 24 5.86 13.54 2.74
N MET A 25 4.60 13.89 2.47
CA MET A 25 4.22 15.23 2.01
C MET A 25 4.54 16.29 3.05
N ASN A 26 4.27 15.99 4.32
CA ASN A 26 4.54 16.94 5.40
C ASN A 26 6.04 17.23 5.53
N GLU A 27 6.89 16.25 5.30
CA GLU A 27 8.35 16.46 5.27
C GLU A 27 8.78 17.39 4.14
N LEU A 28 8.01 17.43 3.04
CA LEU A 28 8.25 18.36 1.94
C LEU A 28 7.66 19.75 2.21
N GLY A 29 7.01 19.94 3.36
CA GLY A 29 6.36 21.21 3.69
C GLY A 29 4.96 21.34 3.12
N LEU A 30 4.35 20.25 2.66
CA LEU A 30 3.01 20.24 2.12
C LEU A 30 2.04 19.61 3.12
N TYR A 31 0.95 20.32 3.41
CA TYR A 31 -0.03 19.89 4.41
C TYR A 31 -1.43 19.88 3.81
N LYS A 32 -2.25 18.95 4.28
CA LYS A 32 -3.64 18.86 3.83
C LYS A 32 -4.42 20.11 4.25
N LEU A 33 -5.28 20.58 3.37
CA LEU A 33 -6.14 21.73 3.68
C LEU A 33 -7.25 21.29 4.63
N PRO A 34 -7.68 22.18 5.55
CA PRO A 34 -8.83 21.89 6.44
C PRO A 34 -10.07 21.54 5.63
N GLY A 35 -10.85 20.58 6.14
CA GLY A 35 -12.12 20.21 5.52
C GLY A 35 -12.01 19.33 4.28
N THR A 36 -10.82 18.81 3.94
CA THR A 36 -10.62 17.98 2.75
C THR A 36 -10.58 16.49 3.06
N LYS A 37 -10.98 16.09 4.25
CA LYS A 37 -10.89 14.69 4.68
C LYS A 37 -11.66 13.72 3.78
N SER A 38 -12.77 14.19 3.20
CA SER A 38 -13.60 13.37 2.31
C SER A 38 -13.12 13.36 0.86
N GLU A 39 -12.13 14.20 0.52
CA GLU A 39 -11.61 14.26 -0.84
C GLU A 39 -10.74 13.04 -1.14
N TYR A 40 -11.00 12.40 -2.27
CA TYR A 40 -10.27 11.21 -2.68
C TYR A 40 -8.91 11.53 -3.31
N HIS A 41 -8.86 12.59 -4.13
CA HIS A 41 -7.65 12.93 -4.88
C HIS A 41 -6.70 13.80 -4.06
N SER A 42 -5.39 13.47 -4.16
CA SER A 42 -4.34 14.19 -3.44
C SER A 42 -4.31 15.68 -3.78
N ASP A 43 -4.49 16.01 -5.06
CA ASP A 43 -4.47 17.41 -5.51
C ASP A 43 -5.52 18.24 -4.78
N SER A 44 -6.74 17.72 -4.62
CA SER A 44 -7.81 18.41 -3.88
C SER A 44 -7.47 18.54 -2.40
N ARG A 45 -6.91 17.50 -1.81
CA ARG A 45 -6.60 17.49 -0.37
C ARG A 45 -5.49 18.47 -0.01
N TYR A 46 -4.52 18.65 -0.88
CA TYR A 46 -3.36 19.52 -0.64
C TYR A 46 -3.45 20.86 -1.32
N GLY A 47 -4.51 21.10 -2.09
CA GLY A 47 -4.68 22.37 -2.79
C GLY A 47 -3.62 22.62 -3.87
N ILE A 48 -3.20 21.57 -4.55
CA ILE A 48 -2.20 21.63 -5.63
C ILE A 48 -2.85 21.26 -6.96
N THR A 49 -2.14 21.51 -8.05
CA THR A 49 -2.64 21.14 -9.38
C THR A 49 -2.70 19.62 -9.52
N THR A 50 -3.55 19.13 -10.42
CA THR A 50 -3.67 17.70 -10.70
C THR A 50 -2.35 17.12 -11.18
N ASP A 51 -1.64 17.83 -12.07
CA ASP A 51 -0.34 17.36 -12.58
C ASP A 51 0.70 17.26 -11.47
N LYS A 52 0.74 18.24 -10.56
CA LYS A 52 1.65 18.22 -9.43
C LYS A 52 1.30 17.09 -8.48
N GLY A 53 0.02 16.88 -8.21
CA GLY A 53 -0.45 15.79 -7.36
C GLY A 53 -0.03 14.43 -7.91
N ARG A 54 -0.23 14.19 -9.19
CA ARG A 54 0.17 12.95 -9.85
C ARG A 54 1.68 12.72 -9.81
N ALA A 55 2.45 13.79 -10.05
CA ALA A 55 3.91 13.73 -10.02
C ALA A 55 4.41 13.35 -8.62
N LEU A 56 3.83 13.93 -7.57
CA LEU A 56 4.22 13.64 -6.20
C LEU A 56 3.84 12.21 -5.78
N VAL A 57 2.68 11.73 -6.17
CA VAL A 57 2.28 10.34 -5.91
C VAL A 57 3.25 9.38 -6.58
N LYS A 58 3.60 9.65 -7.84
CA LYS A 58 4.56 8.82 -8.56
C LYS A 58 5.94 8.83 -7.88
N GLU A 59 6.41 10.01 -7.48
CA GLU A 59 7.68 10.15 -6.78
C GLU A 59 7.71 9.36 -5.48
N PHE A 60 6.63 9.45 -4.68
CA PHE A 60 6.51 8.68 -3.45
C PHE A 60 6.54 7.18 -3.72
N ASN A 61 5.76 6.72 -4.69
CA ASN A 61 5.67 5.29 -5.03
C ASN A 61 6.98 4.73 -5.60
N GLU A 62 7.84 5.57 -6.11
CA GLU A 62 9.16 5.16 -6.62
C GLU A 62 10.27 5.39 -5.61
N SER A 63 9.96 5.97 -4.43
CA SER A 63 10.95 6.24 -3.40
C SER A 63 11.15 5.03 -2.48
N ALA A 64 12.23 5.08 -1.70
CA ALA A 64 12.49 4.06 -0.70
C ALA A 64 11.43 4.03 0.39
N ALA A 65 10.70 5.11 0.57
CA ALA A 65 9.69 5.23 1.62
C ALA A 65 8.58 4.16 1.51
N ILE A 66 8.29 3.67 0.31
CA ILE A 66 7.26 2.63 0.15
C ILE A 66 7.66 1.27 0.72
N GLY A 67 8.92 1.09 1.10
CA GLY A 67 9.36 -0.12 1.78
C GLY A 67 9.08 -0.10 3.28
N PHE A 68 8.52 0.98 3.79
CA PHE A 68 8.33 1.19 5.22
C PHE A 68 6.92 1.67 5.55
N LEU A 69 5.93 1.25 4.80
CA LEU A 69 4.54 1.60 5.07
C LEU A 69 4.07 0.88 6.33
N PRO A 70 3.36 1.58 7.23
CA PRO A 70 2.80 0.93 8.41
C PRO A 70 1.60 0.06 8.03
N ALA A 71 1.29 -0.92 8.88
CA ALA A 71 0.10 -1.73 8.71
C ALA A 71 -1.15 -0.87 8.90
N LEU A 72 -2.21 -1.21 8.16
CA LEU A 72 -3.51 -0.63 8.43
C LEU A 72 -3.98 -1.12 9.80
N ARG A 73 -4.71 -0.28 10.52
CA ARG A 73 -4.99 -0.41 11.96
C ARG A 73 -5.19 -1.83 12.49
N ASP A 74 -6.10 -2.59 11.90
CA ASP A 74 -6.42 -3.92 12.41
C ASP A 74 -5.88 -5.06 11.55
N ALA A 75 -5.12 -4.74 10.50
CA ALA A 75 -4.68 -5.74 9.54
C ALA A 75 -3.79 -6.81 10.15
N THR A 76 -2.83 -6.43 11.00
CA THR A 76 -1.93 -7.39 11.63
C THR A 76 -2.69 -8.41 12.47
N TYR A 77 -3.69 -7.95 13.21
CA TYR A 77 -4.49 -8.84 14.06
C TYR A 77 -5.28 -9.85 13.23
N TYR A 78 -6.03 -9.38 12.23
CA TYR A 78 -6.90 -10.26 11.45
C TYR A 78 -6.15 -11.17 10.50
N VAL A 79 -5.07 -10.69 9.89
CA VAL A 79 -4.23 -11.53 9.03
C VAL A 79 -3.60 -12.65 9.85
N LYS A 80 -3.07 -12.33 11.00
CA LYS A 80 -2.47 -13.32 11.90
C LYS A 80 -3.50 -14.35 12.34
N LEU A 81 -4.69 -13.90 12.72
CA LEU A 81 -5.77 -14.78 13.15
C LEU A 81 -6.17 -15.75 12.02
N LEU A 82 -6.40 -15.23 10.83
CA LEU A 82 -6.80 -16.04 9.69
C LEU A 82 -5.71 -17.03 9.28
N HIS A 83 -4.46 -16.62 9.33
CA HIS A 83 -3.35 -17.46 8.93
C HIS A 83 -3.03 -18.53 9.98
N GLU A 84 -2.79 -18.12 11.23
CA GLU A 84 -2.33 -19.03 12.27
C GLU A 84 -3.44 -19.92 12.80
N LYS A 85 -4.64 -19.39 13.00
CA LYS A 85 -5.75 -20.14 13.60
C LYS A 85 -6.60 -20.85 12.57
N HIS A 86 -6.80 -20.28 11.41
CA HIS A 86 -7.70 -20.82 10.39
C HIS A 86 -7.01 -21.36 9.15
N GLY A 87 -5.70 -21.23 9.06
CA GLY A 87 -4.92 -21.83 7.98
C GLY A 87 -4.97 -21.13 6.63
N TYR A 88 -5.42 -19.88 6.60
CA TYR A 88 -5.46 -19.12 5.35
C TYR A 88 -4.07 -18.63 4.94
N VAL A 89 -3.82 -18.60 3.65
CA VAL A 89 -2.70 -17.89 3.06
C VAL A 89 -3.24 -16.79 2.15
N PHE A 90 -2.41 -15.80 1.87
CA PHE A 90 -2.85 -14.62 1.14
C PHE A 90 -2.12 -14.49 -0.19
N ASP A 91 -2.88 -14.18 -1.23
CA ASP A 91 -2.35 -13.73 -2.51
C ASP A 91 -2.60 -12.22 -2.58
N VAL A 92 -1.54 -11.45 -2.72
CA VAL A 92 -1.63 -10.00 -2.83
C VAL A 92 -1.54 -9.61 -4.30
N VAL A 93 -2.50 -8.82 -4.76
CA VAL A 93 -2.47 -8.23 -6.10
C VAL A 93 -2.57 -6.73 -5.90
N THR A 94 -1.52 -6.01 -6.25
CA THR A 94 -1.45 -4.57 -6.00
C THR A 94 -0.93 -3.83 -7.22
N SER A 95 -1.41 -2.60 -7.41
CA SER A 95 -0.90 -1.71 -8.44
C SER A 95 0.33 -0.98 -7.91
N LEU A 96 1.34 -0.85 -8.75
CA LEU A 96 2.59 -0.26 -8.35
C LEU A 96 3.28 0.36 -9.58
N SER A 97 4.29 1.21 -9.35
CA SER A 97 5.10 1.73 -10.43
C SER A 97 5.86 0.59 -11.12
N LYS A 98 6.34 0.84 -12.34
CA LYS A 98 7.10 -0.16 -13.10
C LYS A 98 8.50 -0.42 -12.54
N SER A 99 8.90 0.29 -11.49
CA SER A 99 10.22 0.13 -10.89
C SER A 99 10.37 -1.26 -10.25
N LYS A 100 11.45 -1.95 -10.59
CA LYS A 100 11.76 -3.25 -9.99
C LYS A 100 12.00 -3.13 -8.48
N TYR A 101 12.57 -2.02 -8.07
CA TYR A 101 12.84 -1.79 -6.65
C TYR A 101 11.56 -1.59 -5.86
N ALA A 102 10.55 -0.97 -6.46
CA ALA A 102 9.26 -0.77 -5.80
C ALA A 102 8.62 -2.10 -5.43
N ALA A 103 8.63 -3.07 -6.34
CA ALA A 103 8.07 -4.40 -6.08
C ALA A 103 8.82 -5.10 -4.94
N LYS A 104 10.15 -5.07 -4.95
CA LYS A 104 10.96 -5.69 -3.90
C LYS A 104 10.74 -5.02 -2.54
N LEU A 105 10.66 -3.71 -2.52
CA LEU A 105 10.40 -2.97 -1.28
C LEU A 105 9.03 -3.33 -0.71
N ARG A 106 8.03 -3.48 -1.56
CA ARG A 106 6.69 -3.86 -1.15
C ARG A 106 6.68 -5.26 -0.53
N GLU A 107 7.32 -6.21 -1.19
CA GLU A 107 7.40 -7.59 -0.69
C GLU A 107 8.11 -7.65 0.66
N ARG A 108 9.22 -6.93 0.81
CA ARG A 108 9.96 -6.88 2.07
C ARG A 108 9.15 -6.23 3.17
N ASN A 109 8.43 -5.17 2.86
CA ASN A 109 7.57 -4.47 3.80
C ASN A 109 6.49 -5.40 4.34
N LEU A 110 5.80 -6.11 3.45
CA LEU A 110 4.75 -7.07 3.83
C LEU A 110 5.32 -8.22 4.67
N ALA A 111 6.44 -8.79 4.25
CA ALA A 111 7.06 -9.90 4.97
C ALA A 111 7.52 -9.49 6.37
N LYS A 112 8.02 -8.27 6.52
CA LYS A 112 8.48 -7.78 7.81
C LYS A 112 7.33 -7.57 8.79
N ILE A 113 6.20 -7.07 8.32
CA ILE A 113 5.04 -6.78 9.19
C ILE A 113 4.24 -8.05 9.50
N PHE A 114 3.95 -8.85 8.49
CA PHE A 114 3.01 -9.97 8.61
C PHE A 114 3.67 -11.34 8.72
N GLY A 115 4.92 -11.46 8.32
CA GLY A 115 5.61 -12.74 8.23
C GLY A 115 5.59 -13.29 6.82
N LYS A 116 6.69 -13.88 6.40
CA LYS A 116 6.85 -14.38 5.04
C LYS A 116 5.90 -15.55 4.72
N SER A 117 5.60 -16.38 5.70
CA SER A 117 4.75 -17.57 5.52
C SER A 117 3.29 -17.23 5.23
N VAL A 118 2.86 -16.01 5.51
CA VAL A 118 1.49 -15.57 5.30
C VAL A 118 1.15 -15.48 3.82
N PHE A 119 2.12 -15.13 2.98
CA PHE A 119 1.89 -14.83 1.58
C PHE A 119 2.32 -15.99 0.67
N ARG A 120 1.38 -16.46 -0.14
CA ARG A 120 1.66 -17.44 -1.18
C ARG A 120 2.23 -16.75 -2.42
N ASN A 121 1.58 -15.66 -2.85
CA ASN A 121 2.02 -14.86 -4.00
C ASN A 121 1.83 -13.38 -3.71
N ILE A 122 2.77 -12.57 -4.18
CA ILE A 122 2.65 -11.11 -4.17
C ILE A 122 2.88 -10.66 -5.60
N LYS A 123 1.82 -10.17 -6.24
CA LYS A 123 1.86 -9.75 -7.63
C LYS A 123 1.71 -8.24 -7.72
N CYS A 124 2.76 -7.58 -8.19
CA CYS A 124 2.76 -6.14 -8.40
C CYS A 124 2.51 -5.86 -9.88
N LEU A 125 1.42 -5.17 -10.17
CA LEU A 125 1.01 -4.83 -11.53
C LEU A 125 1.32 -3.37 -11.83
N PRO A 126 1.60 -3.02 -13.09
CA PRO A 126 1.74 -1.62 -13.47
C PRO A 126 0.47 -0.85 -13.14
N THR A 127 0.62 0.43 -12.77
CA THR A 127 -0.52 1.30 -12.49
C THR A 127 -1.47 1.33 -13.69
N GLY A 128 -2.75 1.10 -13.44
CA GLY A 128 -3.77 1.05 -14.49
C GLY A 128 -3.99 -0.32 -15.10
N ALA A 129 -3.19 -1.33 -14.72
CA ALA A 129 -3.42 -2.69 -15.21
C ALA A 129 -4.64 -3.31 -14.56
N ASN A 130 -5.29 -4.21 -15.32
CA ASN A 130 -6.43 -4.95 -14.81
C ASN A 130 -5.96 -6.02 -13.82
N LYS A 131 -6.54 -6.02 -12.63
CA LYS A 131 -6.17 -6.97 -11.57
C LYS A 131 -6.94 -8.29 -11.65
N ASP A 132 -7.92 -8.38 -12.51
CA ASP A 132 -8.68 -9.61 -12.70
C ASP A 132 -7.85 -10.72 -13.46
#